data_f11e8c8befde46231e9b70c582faf78b
#
_entry.id   f11e8c8befde46231e9b70c582faf78b
#
_cell.length_a   1.000
_cell.length_b   1.000
_cell.length_c   1.000
_cell.angle_alpha   90.00
_cell.angle_beta   90.00
_cell.angle_gamma   90.00
#
_symmetry.space_group_name_H-M   'P 1'
#
loop_
_entity.id
_entity.type
_entity.pdbx_description
1 polymer ?
#
loop_
_entity_poly.entity_id
_entity_poly.type
_entity_poly.pdbx_seq_one_letter_code
_entity_poly.pdbx_strand_id
1 'polypeptide(L)'
;MLLLDNMNHEELHPLRHSLAHLLGATVVKLYPGSKLTIGPSVDNGFYYDIDTSTKITENDLEHIEQEMRSMLKSWSTFSHKEVSADEAREFFKGNEYKTELINELAEKGEKISLYTSGDFTDLC
;
A
#
# COMPACT_ATOMS: atom_id res chain seq x y z
N MET A 1 19.05 12.24 9.40
CA MET A 1 19.28 11.13 9.41
C MET A 1 19.32 10.56 10.63
N LEU A 2 19.68 10.95 11.17
CA LEU A 2 20.02 10.69 12.33
C LEU A 2 18.97 10.27 13.31
N LEU A 3 17.79 10.93 13.33
CA LEU A 3 16.68 10.51 14.19
C LEU A 3 16.13 9.16 13.80
N LEU A 4 16.06 8.86 12.50
CA LEU A 4 15.54 7.57 12.03
C LEU A 4 16.46 6.41 12.41
N ASP A 5 17.76 6.64 12.44
CA ASP A 5 18.75 5.61 12.80
C ASP A 5 18.61 5.14 14.24
N ASN A 6 18.01 5.97 15.10
CA ASN A 6 17.83 5.65 16.51
C ASN A 6 16.43 5.12 16.83
N MET A 7 15.56 5.00 15.82
CA MET A 7 14.20 4.53 16.02
C MET A 7 14.11 3.02 15.86
N ASN A 8 13.30 2.39 16.72
CA ASN A 8 13.06 0.95 16.64
C ASN A 8 11.91 0.63 15.66
N HIS A 9 11.62 -0.64 15.44
CA HIS A 9 10.58 -1.06 14.51
C HIS A 9 9.20 -0.50 14.88
N GLU A 10 8.83 -0.52 16.16
CA GLU A 10 7.52 0.00 16.57
C GLU A 10 7.35 1.46 16.23
N GLU A 11 8.40 2.26 16.46
CA GLU A 11 8.37 3.69 16.16
C GLU A 11 8.34 3.95 14.65
N LEU A 12 9.00 3.09 13.87
CA LEU A 12 9.06 3.23 12.41
C LEU A 12 7.87 2.60 11.70
N HIS A 13 7.07 1.79 12.39
CA HIS A 13 5.96 1.07 11.75
C HIS A 13 5.00 1.99 10.98
N PRO A 14 4.51 3.11 11.54
CA PRO A 14 3.62 3.99 10.78
C PRO A 14 4.25 4.54 9.52
N LEU A 15 5.54 4.90 9.57
CA LEU A 15 6.27 5.39 8.41
C LEU A 15 6.42 4.31 7.35
N ARG A 16 6.84 3.11 7.75
CA ARG A 16 7.00 1.98 6.84
C ARG A 16 5.69 1.56 6.20
N HIS A 17 4.61 1.59 6.98
CA HIS A 17 3.27 1.28 6.49
C HIS A 17 2.84 2.27 5.41
N SER A 18 3.03 3.57 5.67
CA SER A 18 2.71 4.61 4.69
C SER A 18 3.57 4.52 3.44
N LEU A 19 4.85 4.16 3.59
CA LEU A 19 5.74 3.98 2.45
C LEU A 19 5.32 2.78 1.59
N ALA A 20 4.83 1.71 2.21
CA ALA A 20 4.30 0.57 1.46
C ALA A 20 3.10 1.00 0.60
N HIS A 21 2.16 1.77 1.16
CA HIS A 21 1.05 2.31 0.39
C HIS A 21 1.53 3.20 -0.75
N LEU A 22 2.51 4.05 -0.50
CA LEU A 22 3.08 4.93 -1.52
C LEU A 22 3.73 4.12 -2.65
N LEU A 23 4.45 3.06 -2.30
CA LEU A 23 5.04 2.16 -3.29
C LEU A 23 3.95 1.53 -4.15
N GLY A 24 2.90 1.01 -3.54
CA GLY A 24 1.78 0.43 -4.27
C GLY A 24 1.13 1.42 -5.23
N ALA A 25 0.86 2.63 -4.75
CA ALA A 25 0.27 3.70 -5.56
C ALA A 25 1.15 4.03 -6.76
N THR A 26 2.46 4.10 -6.53
CA THR A 26 3.44 4.42 -7.58
C THR A 26 3.46 3.36 -8.67
N VAL A 27 3.50 2.09 -8.26
CA VAL A 27 3.55 0.99 -9.23
C VAL A 27 2.27 0.92 -10.07
N VAL A 28 1.12 1.13 -9.45
CA VAL A 28 -0.15 1.16 -10.19
C VAL A 28 -0.17 2.30 -11.21
N LYS A 29 0.40 3.45 -10.85
CA LYS A 29 0.49 4.60 -11.76
C LYS A 29 1.42 4.33 -12.93
N LEU A 30 2.61 3.79 -12.66
CA LEU A 30 3.63 3.56 -13.69
C LEU A 30 3.33 2.32 -14.56
N TYR A 31 2.68 1.33 -13.98
CA TYR A 31 2.37 0.07 -14.65
C TYR A 31 0.87 -0.21 -14.55
N PRO A 32 0.05 0.48 -15.36
CA PRO A 32 -1.41 0.31 -15.30
C PRO A 32 -1.82 -1.14 -15.49
N GLY A 33 -2.82 -1.56 -14.75
CA GLY A 33 -3.27 -2.94 -14.76
C GLY A 33 -2.61 -3.81 -13.68
N SER A 34 -1.64 -3.27 -12.95
CA SER A 34 -1.05 -3.97 -11.82
C SER A 34 -2.07 -4.15 -10.72
N LYS A 35 -2.04 -5.31 -10.06
CA LYS A 35 -2.95 -5.62 -8.95
C LYS A 35 -2.16 -5.71 -7.66
N LEU A 36 -2.55 -4.90 -6.70
CA LEU A 36 -1.91 -4.87 -5.40
C LEU A 36 -2.47 -5.98 -4.51
N THR A 37 -1.60 -6.67 -3.80
CA THR A 37 -2.00 -7.69 -2.84
C THR A 37 -1.86 -7.18 -1.42
N ILE A 38 -0.68 -7.34 -0.82
CA ILE A 38 -0.42 -6.85 0.53
C ILE A 38 0.94 -6.16 0.59
N GLY A 39 1.06 -5.19 1.50
CA GLY A 39 2.29 -4.43 1.69
C GLY A 39 2.59 -4.20 3.16
N PRO A 40 2.99 -5.23 3.92
CA PRO A 40 3.26 -5.06 5.33
C PRO A 40 4.59 -4.36 5.60
N SER A 41 4.67 -3.69 6.75
CA SER A 41 5.96 -3.29 7.28
C SER A 41 6.60 -4.50 7.96
N VAL A 42 7.91 -4.57 7.93
CA VAL A 42 8.68 -5.65 8.55
C VAL A 42 9.76 -5.05 9.44
N ASP A 43 10.50 -5.90 10.17
CA ASP A 43 11.45 -5.44 11.19
C ASP A 43 12.48 -4.43 10.69
N ASN A 44 12.87 -4.53 9.44
CA ASN A 44 13.90 -3.64 8.87
C ASN A 44 13.46 -2.96 7.58
N GLY A 45 12.15 -2.85 7.34
CA GLY A 45 11.67 -2.19 6.13
C GLY A 45 10.20 -2.45 5.87
N PHE A 46 9.89 -2.54 4.60
CA PHE A 46 8.56 -2.85 4.11
C PHE A 46 8.67 -3.47 2.73
N TYR A 47 7.59 -4.09 2.26
CA TYR A 47 7.51 -4.56 0.88
C TYR A 47 6.07 -4.48 0.39
N TYR A 48 5.84 -4.73 -0.88
CA TYR A 48 4.50 -4.86 -1.44
C TYR A 48 4.49 -5.98 -2.47
N ASP A 49 3.57 -6.92 -2.31
CA ASP A 49 3.34 -7.98 -3.29
C ASP A 49 2.42 -7.44 -4.39
N ILE A 50 2.90 -7.45 -5.61
CA ILE A 50 2.19 -6.85 -6.74
C ILE A 50 2.17 -7.82 -7.91
N ASP A 51 0.98 -8.05 -8.45
CA ASP A 51 0.83 -8.82 -9.69
C ASP A 51 0.83 -7.83 -10.86
N THR A 52 1.86 -7.89 -11.68
CA THR A 52 1.97 -7.01 -12.84
C THR A 52 2.39 -7.80 -14.08
N SER A 53 1.82 -7.43 -15.24
CA SER A 53 2.18 -8.05 -16.50
C SER A 53 3.53 -7.56 -17.01
N THR A 54 4.02 -6.43 -16.52
CA THR A 54 5.32 -5.87 -16.89
C THR A 54 6.36 -6.32 -15.88
N LYS A 55 7.44 -6.92 -16.37
CA LYS A 55 8.53 -7.33 -15.48
C LYS A 55 9.27 -6.11 -14.96
N ILE A 56 9.28 -5.94 -13.64
CA ILE A 56 10.02 -4.86 -13.00
C ILE A 56 11.41 -5.38 -12.65
N THR A 57 12.43 -4.66 -13.06
CA THR A 57 13.82 -5.05 -12.84
C THR A 57 14.54 -4.01 -11.99
N GLU A 58 15.77 -4.30 -11.60
CA GLU A 58 16.60 -3.35 -10.85
C GLU A 58 16.76 -2.02 -11.59
N ASN A 59 16.77 -2.07 -12.93
CA ASN A 59 16.88 -0.84 -13.72
C ASN A 59 15.68 0.10 -13.57
N ASP A 60 14.55 -0.44 -13.12
CA ASP A 60 13.32 0.34 -12.94
C ASP A 60 13.23 0.98 -11.55
N LEU A 61 14.04 0.52 -10.60
CA LEU A 61 13.94 0.97 -9.20
C LEU A 61 14.18 2.46 -9.03
N GLU A 62 15.16 3.01 -9.73
CA GLU A 62 15.45 4.44 -9.66
C GLU A 62 14.25 5.27 -10.14
N HIS A 63 13.64 4.85 -11.23
CA HIS A 63 12.47 5.53 -11.78
C HIS A 63 11.27 5.44 -10.81
N ILE A 64 11.08 4.28 -10.20
CA ILE A 64 10.02 4.10 -9.19
C ILE A 64 10.26 5.04 -8.00
N GLU A 65 11.49 5.09 -7.52
CA GLU A 65 11.82 5.98 -6.39
C GLU A 65 11.59 7.45 -6.73
N GLN A 66 11.98 7.88 -7.92
CA GLN A 66 11.76 9.25 -8.37
C GLN A 66 10.27 9.60 -8.41
N GLU A 67 9.45 8.67 -8.90
CA GLU A 67 8.01 8.88 -8.94
C GLU A 67 7.40 8.89 -7.53
N MET A 68 7.89 8.05 -6.63
CA MET A 68 7.46 8.07 -5.23
C MET A 68 7.74 9.43 -4.59
N ARG A 69 8.92 9.98 -4.82
CA ARG A 69 9.28 11.32 -4.30
C ARG A 69 8.38 12.41 -4.87
N SER A 70 8.05 12.31 -6.15
CA SER A 70 7.15 13.25 -6.80
C SER A 70 5.75 13.18 -6.20
N MET A 71 5.24 11.98 -5.98
CA MET A 71 3.89 11.77 -5.43
C MET A 71 3.76 12.22 -3.97
N LEU A 72 4.86 12.22 -3.23
CA LEU A 72 4.84 12.68 -1.84
C LEU A 72 4.30 14.09 -1.69
N LYS A 73 4.47 14.93 -2.70
CA LYS A 73 4.01 16.32 -2.67
C LYS A 73 2.49 16.42 -2.53
N SER A 74 1.76 15.44 -3.04
CA SER A 74 0.31 15.41 -2.94
C SER A 74 -0.21 14.57 -1.78
N TRP A 75 0.69 13.92 -1.04
CA TRP A 75 0.34 13.05 0.08
C TRP A 75 0.46 13.79 1.41
N SER A 76 -0.23 14.93 1.51
CA SER A 76 -0.16 15.78 2.71
C SER A 76 -1.13 15.36 3.81
N THR A 77 -2.17 14.61 3.47
CA THR A 77 -3.15 14.13 4.44
C THR A 77 -3.42 12.65 4.25
N PHE A 78 -3.73 12.00 5.36
CA PHE A 78 -4.05 10.57 5.37
C PHE A 78 -5.37 10.38 6.07
N SER A 79 -6.24 9.55 5.53
CA SER A 79 -7.48 9.20 6.19
C SER A 79 -7.64 7.69 6.29
N HIS A 80 -8.32 7.27 7.34
CA HIS A 80 -8.56 5.88 7.65
C HIS A 80 -10.05 5.73 7.90
N LYS A 81 -10.70 4.84 7.20
CA LYS A 81 -12.15 4.65 7.34
C LYS A 81 -12.48 3.18 7.47
N GLU A 82 -13.20 2.84 8.53
CA GLU A 82 -13.75 1.50 8.67
C GLU A 82 -14.92 1.34 7.71
N VAL A 83 -14.99 0.19 7.03
CA VAL A 83 -16.04 -0.11 6.07
C VAL A 83 -16.55 -1.53 6.28
N SER A 84 -17.73 -1.82 5.73
CA SER A 84 -18.26 -3.18 5.73
C SER A 84 -17.51 -4.03 4.70
N ALA A 85 -17.60 -5.35 4.84
CA ALA A 85 -17.02 -6.26 3.86
C ALA A 85 -17.62 -6.04 2.47
N ASP A 86 -18.91 -5.82 2.38
CA ASP A 86 -19.58 -5.59 1.10
C ASP A 86 -19.08 -4.30 0.43
N GLU A 87 -18.92 -3.24 1.20
CA GLU A 87 -18.41 -1.97 0.70
C GLU A 87 -16.98 -2.13 0.19
N ALA A 88 -16.15 -2.84 0.93
CA ALA A 88 -14.77 -3.11 0.53
C ALA A 88 -14.70 -3.96 -0.74
N ARG A 89 -15.55 -4.98 -0.85
CA ARG A 89 -15.60 -5.83 -2.04
C ARG A 89 -15.96 -5.03 -3.27
N GLU A 90 -16.92 -4.13 -3.15
CA GLU A 90 -17.32 -3.27 -4.28
C GLU A 90 -16.17 -2.35 -4.68
N PHE A 91 -15.47 -1.78 -3.70
CA PHE A 91 -14.34 -0.89 -3.98
C PHE A 91 -13.21 -1.59 -4.74
N PHE A 92 -12.87 -2.81 -4.33
CA PHE A 92 -11.78 -3.57 -4.94
C PHE A 92 -12.25 -4.57 -5.99
N LYS A 93 -13.43 -4.36 -6.55
CA LYS A 93 -13.96 -5.19 -7.61
C LYS A 93 -12.98 -5.28 -8.77
N GLY A 94 -12.68 -6.48 -9.23
CA GLY A 94 -11.69 -6.70 -10.28
C GLY A 94 -10.30 -7.04 -9.77
N ASN A 95 -10.07 -6.92 -8.46
CA ASN A 95 -8.81 -7.35 -7.85
C ASN A 95 -9.10 -8.55 -6.96
N GLU A 96 -8.87 -9.74 -7.49
CA GLU A 96 -9.15 -10.99 -6.79
C GLU A 96 -8.32 -11.18 -5.52
N TYR A 97 -7.12 -10.61 -5.48
CA TYR A 97 -6.25 -10.70 -4.30
C TYR A 97 -6.84 -9.92 -3.12
N LYS A 98 -7.31 -8.71 -3.38
CA LYS A 98 -7.96 -7.91 -2.34
C LYS A 98 -9.26 -8.53 -1.89
N THR A 99 -10.03 -9.09 -2.82
CA THR A 99 -11.28 -9.77 -2.50
C THR A 99 -11.04 -10.96 -1.57
N GLU A 100 -9.99 -11.74 -1.83
CA GLU A 100 -9.61 -12.87 -0.97
C GLU A 100 -9.24 -12.40 0.44
N LEU A 101 -8.45 -11.34 0.54
CA LEU A 101 -8.07 -10.77 1.83
C LEU A 101 -9.29 -10.25 2.61
N ILE A 102 -10.21 -9.59 1.92
CA ILE A 102 -11.44 -9.11 2.55
C ILE A 102 -12.26 -10.26 3.10
N ASN A 103 -12.39 -11.34 2.32
CA ASN A 103 -13.12 -12.53 2.75
C ASN A 103 -12.48 -13.16 3.99
N GLU A 104 -11.16 -13.24 4.04
CA GLU A 104 -10.44 -13.76 5.20
C GLU A 104 -10.69 -12.89 6.44
N LEU A 105 -10.63 -11.58 6.30
CA LEU A 105 -10.89 -10.66 7.40
C LEU A 105 -12.32 -10.78 7.91
N ALA A 106 -13.28 -10.88 6.98
CA ALA A 106 -14.69 -11.03 7.34
C ALA A 106 -14.94 -12.34 8.09
N GLU A 107 -14.31 -13.44 7.64
CA GLU A 107 -14.43 -14.74 8.29
C GLU A 107 -13.92 -14.72 9.73
N LYS A 108 -12.84 -13.99 9.94
CA LYS A 108 -12.23 -13.88 11.28
C LYS A 108 -12.93 -12.85 12.16
N GLY A 109 -13.92 -12.13 11.62
CA GLY A 109 -14.59 -11.06 12.35
C GLY A 109 -13.72 -9.84 12.60
N GLU A 110 -12.66 -9.66 11.81
CA GLU A 110 -11.76 -8.54 11.95
C GLU A 110 -12.29 -7.30 11.23
N LYS A 111 -11.85 -6.13 11.70
CA LYS A 111 -12.23 -4.85 11.10
C LYS A 111 -11.57 -4.69 9.74
N ILE A 112 -12.32 -4.09 8.82
CA ILE A 112 -11.84 -3.80 7.47
C ILE A 112 -11.78 -2.29 7.32
N SER A 113 -10.63 -1.78 6.89
CA SER A 113 -10.41 -0.33 6.77
C SER A 113 -9.88 0.03 5.40
N LEU A 114 -10.24 1.22 4.96
CA LEU A 114 -9.66 1.84 3.78
C LEU A 114 -8.72 2.96 4.20
N TYR A 115 -7.56 2.99 3.59
CA TYR A 115 -6.54 4.01 3.80
C TYR A 115 -6.48 4.87 2.54
N THR A 116 -6.60 6.18 2.69
CA THR A 116 -6.60 7.09 1.55
C THR A 116 -5.57 8.20 1.74
N SER A 117 -4.82 8.49 0.70
CA SER A 117 -3.95 9.66 0.62
C SER A 117 -3.88 10.11 -0.84
N GLY A 118 -4.05 11.41 -1.05
CA GLY A 118 -4.16 11.93 -2.41
C GLY A 118 -5.32 11.24 -3.13
N ASP A 119 -5.07 10.78 -4.34
CA ASP A 119 -6.08 10.09 -5.15
C ASP A 119 -6.05 8.57 -4.96
N PHE A 120 -5.24 8.07 -4.04
CA PHE A 120 -5.02 6.65 -3.85
C PHE A 120 -5.75 6.14 -2.61
N THR A 121 -6.44 5.02 -2.76
CA THR A 121 -7.09 4.32 -1.65
C THR A 121 -6.66 2.86 -1.67
N ASP A 122 -6.31 2.33 -0.52
CA ASP A 122 -5.89 0.95 -0.37
C ASP A 122 -6.58 0.30 0.81
N LEU A 123 -6.60 -1.03 0.79
CA LEU A 123 -7.07 -1.83 1.92
C LEU A 123 -6.00 -1.81 3.01
N CYS A 124 -6.43 -1.62 4.23
CA CYS A 124 -5.49 -1.51 5.34
C CYS A 124 -5.74 -2.55 6.43
#